data_7d45252f7b7f1365a7c3aff3b11c8afa
#
_entry.id   7d45252f7b7f1365a7c3aff3b11c8afa
#
_cell.length_a   1.000
_cell.length_b   1.000
_cell.length_c   1.000
_cell.angle_alpha   90.00
_cell.angle_beta   90.00
_cell.angle_gamma   90.00
#
_symmetry.space_group_name_H-M   'P 1'
#
loop_
_entity.id
_entity.type
_entity.pdbx_description
1 polymer ?
#
loop_
_entity_poly.entity_id
_entity_poly.type
_entity_poly.pdbx_seq_one_letter_code
_entity_poly.pdbx_strand_id
1 'polypeptide(L)'
;MKRKRSTEPKLDGRKARSQRSREAVVQAVLAFVREGIPRPSATEIARRAKVSRRVVFNQFEDMERLRAICLARFAQEENAKFWRPVSPALALPERVEAFVRARSARLEFVTPFRRSSILLAPRSPRITEAVRTAAARAHAEVKAVFDPEIRQLAPARRGRLTTLLIAACSWPLWDLLRQDLNLSQRRAREAMTAMVAAVIEREFKVQGDIAYRRGRHEA
;
A
#
# COMPACT_ATOMS: atom_id res chain seq x y z
N MET A 1 -19.21 23.43 58.88
CA MET A 1 -18.86 23.41 57.46
C MET A 1 -18.22 22.08 57.11
N LYS A 2 -18.96 21.16 56.46
CA LYS A 2 -18.48 19.85 55.99
C LYS A 2 -17.97 19.99 54.56
N ARG A 3 -16.66 19.80 54.33
CA ARG A 3 -16.03 19.74 52.99
C ARG A 3 -16.54 18.51 52.25
N LYS A 4 -17.27 18.70 51.14
CA LYS A 4 -17.55 17.66 50.15
C LYS A 4 -16.23 17.24 49.49
N ARG A 5 -15.78 16.00 49.71
CA ARG A 5 -14.74 15.36 48.94
C ARG A 5 -15.33 15.04 47.56
N SER A 6 -14.80 15.65 46.53
CA SER A 6 -15.09 15.34 45.13
C SER A 6 -14.59 13.93 44.82
N THR A 7 -15.51 13.04 44.49
CA THR A 7 -15.28 11.67 44.06
C THR A 7 -15.26 11.59 42.51
N GLU A 8 -14.25 12.18 41.91
CA GLU A 8 -13.85 11.87 40.54
C GLU A 8 -12.32 11.76 40.54
N PRO A 9 -11.74 10.68 40.17
CA PRO A 9 -11.17 10.28 38.91
C PRO A 9 -10.66 8.82 38.80
N LYS A 10 -11.23 7.84 39.50
CA LYS A 10 -10.73 6.44 39.37
C LYS A 10 -11.11 5.74 38.07
N LEU A 11 -12.17 6.13 37.39
CA LEU A 11 -12.62 5.57 36.10
C LEU A 11 -11.76 6.05 34.94
N ASP A 12 -11.26 7.28 34.98
CA ASP A 12 -10.46 7.89 33.93
C ASP A 12 -9.05 7.27 33.85
N GLY A 13 -8.40 7.07 34.98
CA GLY A 13 -7.08 6.44 35.06
C GLY A 13 -7.07 4.97 34.62
N ARG A 14 -8.15 4.21 34.81
CA ARG A 14 -8.27 2.82 34.39
C ARG A 14 -8.45 2.73 32.87
N LYS A 15 -9.31 3.58 32.30
CA LYS A 15 -9.50 3.71 30.84
C LYS A 15 -8.21 4.14 30.15
N ALA A 16 -7.53 5.15 30.66
CA ALA A 16 -6.28 5.64 30.12
C ALA A 16 -5.16 4.58 30.16
N ARG A 17 -5.09 3.75 31.22
CA ARG A 17 -4.13 2.63 31.31
C ARG A 17 -4.49 1.53 30.29
N SER A 18 -5.76 1.19 30.15
CA SER A 18 -6.23 0.22 29.16
C SER A 18 -5.89 0.67 27.74
N GLN A 19 -6.15 1.93 27.43
CA GLN A 19 -5.83 2.50 26.11
C GLN A 19 -4.33 2.49 25.81
N ARG A 20 -3.50 2.84 26.79
CA ARG A 20 -2.02 2.78 26.63
C ARG A 20 -1.55 1.35 26.38
N SER A 21 -2.08 0.37 27.12
CA SER A 21 -1.75 -1.04 26.92
C SER A 21 -2.17 -1.54 25.53
N ARG A 22 -3.36 -1.11 25.05
CA ARG A 22 -3.87 -1.43 23.73
C ARG A 22 -2.96 -0.86 22.64
N GLU A 23 -2.57 0.40 22.74
CA GLU A 23 -1.67 1.04 21.79
C GLU A 23 -0.29 0.38 21.79
N ALA A 24 0.28 0.06 22.96
CA ALA A 24 1.56 -0.64 23.07
C ALA A 24 1.56 -2.00 22.35
N VAL A 25 0.45 -2.75 22.45
CA VAL A 25 0.29 -4.03 21.73
C VAL A 25 0.23 -3.82 20.22
N VAL A 26 -0.51 -2.84 19.72
CA VAL A 26 -0.58 -2.50 18.29
C VAL A 26 0.81 -2.10 17.77
N GLN A 27 1.50 -1.22 18.48
CA GLN A 27 2.85 -0.78 18.09
C GLN A 27 3.87 -1.92 18.11
N ALA A 28 3.76 -2.87 19.05
CA ALA A 28 4.61 -4.06 19.08
C ALA A 28 4.42 -4.93 17.82
N VAL A 29 3.19 -5.16 17.38
CA VAL A 29 2.91 -5.92 16.14
C VAL A 29 3.47 -5.20 14.93
N LEU A 30 3.20 -3.89 14.79
CA LEU A 30 3.70 -3.08 13.68
C LEU A 30 5.22 -3.08 13.60
N ALA A 31 5.90 -2.99 14.76
CA ALA A 31 7.36 -3.05 14.83
C ALA A 31 7.90 -4.42 14.38
N PHE A 32 7.31 -5.53 14.83
CA PHE A 32 7.69 -6.88 14.38
C PHE A 32 7.57 -7.04 12.87
N VAL A 33 6.46 -6.59 12.28
CA VAL A 33 6.26 -6.67 10.83
C VAL A 33 7.31 -5.83 10.08
N ARG A 34 7.64 -4.63 10.56
CA ARG A 34 8.70 -3.78 9.96
C ARG A 34 10.10 -4.43 10.04
N GLU A 35 10.36 -5.20 11.08
CA GLU A 35 11.60 -5.98 11.28
C GLU A 35 11.63 -7.29 10.48
N GLY A 36 10.63 -7.55 9.64
CA GLY A 36 10.57 -8.75 8.81
C GLY A 36 10.02 -9.99 9.53
N ILE A 37 9.39 -9.82 10.70
CA ILE A 37 8.69 -10.90 11.41
C ILE A 37 7.18 -10.79 11.09
N PRO A 38 6.69 -11.50 10.06
CA PRO A 38 5.35 -11.26 9.52
C PRO A 38 4.23 -11.80 10.41
N ARG A 39 4.55 -12.71 11.33
CA ARG A 39 3.55 -13.42 12.15
C ARG A 39 4.03 -13.61 13.59
N PRO A 40 4.21 -12.53 14.36
CA PRO A 40 4.61 -12.68 15.77
C PRO A 40 3.53 -13.40 16.59
N SER A 41 3.97 -14.21 17.57
CA SER A 41 3.10 -14.89 18.52
C SER A 41 2.58 -13.92 19.60
N ALA A 42 1.48 -14.30 20.24
CA ALA A 42 0.93 -13.51 21.37
C ALA A 42 1.95 -13.33 22.51
N THR A 43 2.83 -14.30 22.72
CA THR A 43 3.89 -14.24 23.76
C THR A 43 4.96 -13.20 23.40
N GLU A 44 5.42 -13.18 22.15
CA GLU A 44 6.41 -12.21 21.67
C GLU A 44 5.84 -10.80 21.72
N ILE A 45 4.58 -10.63 21.27
CA ILE A 45 3.88 -9.35 21.31
C ILE A 45 3.74 -8.84 22.75
N ALA A 46 3.29 -9.68 23.68
CA ALA A 46 3.12 -9.33 25.08
C ALA A 46 4.45 -8.90 25.73
N ARG A 47 5.53 -9.64 25.46
CA ARG A 47 6.87 -9.33 25.95
C ARG A 47 7.34 -7.95 25.44
N ARG A 48 7.21 -7.69 24.14
CA ARG A 48 7.61 -6.41 23.52
C ARG A 48 6.77 -5.24 24.02
N ALA A 49 5.46 -5.44 24.14
CA ALA A 49 4.52 -4.43 24.66
C ALA A 49 4.60 -4.22 26.18
N LYS A 50 5.41 -5.02 26.90
CA LYS A 50 5.54 -5.01 28.38
C LYS A 50 4.20 -5.22 29.08
N VAL A 51 3.38 -6.14 28.58
CA VAL A 51 2.09 -6.54 29.15
C VAL A 51 2.02 -8.06 29.29
N SER A 52 1.03 -8.57 30.03
CA SER A 52 0.80 -10.02 30.10
C SER A 52 0.05 -10.52 28.84
N ARG A 53 0.21 -11.83 28.50
CA ARG A 53 -0.58 -12.48 27.44
C ARG A 53 -2.09 -12.28 27.65
N ARG A 54 -2.56 -12.34 28.90
CA ARG A 54 -3.95 -12.13 29.26
C ARG A 54 -4.44 -10.73 28.83
N VAL A 55 -3.60 -9.71 28.96
CA VAL A 55 -3.92 -8.35 28.49
C VAL A 55 -4.09 -8.33 26.98
N VAL A 56 -3.25 -9.02 26.21
CA VAL A 56 -3.38 -9.09 24.73
C VAL A 56 -4.75 -9.66 24.37
N PHE A 57 -5.13 -10.82 24.91
CA PHE A 57 -6.43 -11.45 24.58
C PHE A 57 -7.64 -10.65 25.12
N ASN A 58 -7.52 -10.04 26.29
CA ASN A 58 -8.60 -9.20 26.82
C ASN A 58 -8.87 -7.94 26.00
N GLN A 59 -7.85 -7.42 25.28
CA GLN A 59 -7.96 -6.19 24.48
C GLN A 59 -8.45 -6.43 23.04
N PHE A 60 -8.25 -7.63 22.50
CA PHE A 60 -8.40 -7.85 21.05
C PHE A 60 -9.25 -9.07 20.69
N GLU A 61 -9.89 -9.74 21.67
CA GLU A 61 -10.68 -10.96 21.48
C GLU A 61 -9.81 -12.11 20.96
N ASP A 62 -9.23 -11.95 19.74
CA ASP A 62 -8.35 -12.92 19.10
C ASP A 62 -7.20 -12.23 18.31
N MET A 63 -6.30 -13.05 17.81
CA MET A 63 -5.14 -12.60 17.04
C MET A 63 -5.51 -12.12 15.63
N GLU A 64 -6.62 -12.56 15.05
CA GLU A 64 -7.09 -12.09 13.75
C GLU A 64 -7.56 -10.64 13.85
N ARG A 65 -8.37 -10.34 14.88
CA ARG A 65 -8.85 -8.97 15.13
C ARG A 65 -7.70 -8.02 15.42
N LEU A 66 -6.71 -8.45 16.21
CA LEU A 66 -5.50 -7.65 16.44
C LEU A 66 -4.79 -7.32 15.13
N ARG A 67 -4.56 -8.31 14.27
CA ARG A 67 -3.89 -8.12 12.98
C ARG A 67 -4.67 -7.20 12.04
N ALA A 68 -6.00 -7.34 12.01
CA ALA A 68 -6.86 -6.46 11.22
C ALA A 68 -6.78 -4.99 11.70
N ILE A 69 -6.75 -4.75 13.00
CA ILE A 69 -6.56 -3.41 13.58
C ILE A 69 -5.18 -2.86 13.22
N CYS A 70 -4.14 -3.68 13.32
CA CYS A 70 -2.78 -3.26 12.92
C CYS A 70 -2.71 -2.89 11.44
N LEU A 71 -3.36 -3.67 10.57
CA LEU A 71 -3.40 -3.37 9.13
C LEU A 71 -4.16 -2.07 8.83
N ALA A 72 -5.28 -1.81 9.52
CA ALA A 72 -6.01 -0.56 9.39
C ALA A 72 -5.17 0.65 9.86
N ARG A 73 -4.46 0.52 10.98
CA ARG A 73 -3.54 1.55 11.48
C ARG A 73 -2.42 1.82 10.49
N PHE A 74 -1.81 0.77 9.95
CA PHE A 74 -0.78 0.88 8.94
C PHE A 74 -1.28 1.58 7.67
N ALA A 75 -2.50 1.25 7.20
CA ALA A 75 -3.10 1.93 6.06
C ALA A 75 -3.34 3.43 6.30
N GLN A 76 -3.65 3.83 7.53
CA GLN A 76 -3.74 5.25 7.91
C GLN A 76 -2.36 5.94 7.83
N GLU A 77 -1.30 5.31 8.36
CA GLU A 77 0.07 5.83 8.26
C GLU A 77 0.54 5.96 6.81
N GLU A 78 0.30 4.93 6.00
CA GLU A 78 0.60 4.92 4.57
C GLU A 78 -0.09 6.08 3.86
N ASN A 79 -1.38 6.28 4.12
CA ASN A 79 -2.14 7.36 3.53
C ASN A 79 -1.60 8.74 3.92
N ALA A 80 -1.35 8.96 5.20
CA ALA A 80 -0.83 10.22 5.69
C ALA A 80 0.55 10.57 5.09
N LYS A 81 1.37 9.55 4.85
CA LYS A 81 2.75 9.73 4.38
C LYS A 81 2.87 9.85 2.86
N PHE A 82 2.13 9.05 2.10
CA PHE A 82 2.37 8.87 0.66
C PHE A 82 1.22 9.32 -0.24
N TRP A 83 0.04 9.61 0.30
CA TRP A 83 -1.09 10.02 -0.54
C TRP A 83 -0.95 11.47 -0.98
N ARG A 84 -0.12 11.67 -2.01
CA ARG A 84 0.04 12.96 -2.68
C ARG A 84 -0.20 12.73 -4.17
N PRO A 85 -1.32 13.22 -4.73
CA PRO A 85 -1.63 13.02 -6.14
C PRO A 85 -0.59 13.72 -7.02
N VAL A 86 -0.13 13.03 -8.04
CA VAL A 86 0.68 13.61 -9.10
C VAL A 86 -0.26 14.23 -10.12
N SER A 87 -0.03 15.48 -10.47
CA SER A 87 -0.89 16.21 -11.42
C SER A 87 -0.83 15.59 -12.82
N PRO A 88 -1.97 15.25 -13.43
CA PRO A 88 -2.01 14.80 -14.82
C PRO A 88 -1.67 15.91 -15.83
N ALA A 89 -1.58 17.17 -15.41
CA ALA A 89 -1.20 18.31 -16.25
C ALA A 89 0.31 18.45 -16.47
N LEU A 90 1.15 17.72 -15.72
CA LEU A 90 2.58 17.70 -15.99
C LEU A 90 2.88 17.12 -17.37
N ALA A 91 3.97 17.53 -18.00
CA ALA A 91 4.50 16.89 -19.20
C ALA A 91 4.77 15.39 -18.93
N LEU A 92 4.53 14.52 -19.91
CA LEU A 92 4.59 13.07 -19.71
C LEU A 92 5.89 12.58 -19.06
N PRO A 93 7.10 13.01 -19.49
CA PRO A 93 8.35 12.55 -18.87
C PRO A 93 8.44 12.93 -17.39
N GLU A 94 8.11 14.17 -17.05
CA GLU A 94 8.11 14.68 -15.68
C GLU A 94 7.09 13.96 -14.80
N ARG A 95 5.91 13.69 -15.38
CA ARG A 95 4.82 12.99 -14.70
C ARG A 95 5.19 11.54 -14.40
N VAL A 96 5.78 10.83 -15.36
CA VAL A 96 6.30 9.45 -15.17
C VAL A 96 7.33 9.44 -14.05
N GLU A 97 8.30 10.35 -14.08
CA GLU A 97 9.34 10.41 -13.06
C GLU A 97 8.77 10.72 -11.67
N ALA A 98 7.91 11.73 -11.56
CA ALA A 98 7.28 12.12 -10.30
C ALA A 98 6.42 10.98 -9.72
N PHE A 99 5.62 10.34 -10.58
CA PHE A 99 4.77 9.22 -10.18
C PHE A 99 5.60 8.01 -9.71
N VAL A 100 6.58 7.58 -10.50
CA VAL A 100 7.40 6.41 -10.15
C VAL A 100 8.24 6.67 -8.91
N ARG A 101 8.73 7.89 -8.69
CA ARG A 101 9.42 8.28 -7.46
C ARG A 101 8.52 8.13 -6.23
N ALA A 102 7.31 8.69 -6.27
CA ALA A 102 6.34 8.57 -5.18
C ALA A 102 5.91 7.11 -4.97
N ARG A 103 5.63 6.40 -6.08
CA ARG A 103 5.18 5.01 -6.08
C ARG A 103 6.23 4.07 -5.51
N SER A 104 7.49 4.18 -5.94
CA SER A 104 8.58 3.33 -5.47
C SER A 104 8.85 3.52 -3.97
N ALA A 105 8.83 4.75 -3.48
CA ALA A 105 8.98 5.04 -2.05
C ALA A 105 7.84 4.41 -1.21
N ARG A 106 6.59 4.48 -1.72
CA ARG A 106 5.44 3.84 -1.10
C ARG A 106 5.54 2.32 -1.14
N LEU A 107 5.94 1.73 -2.28
CA LEU A 107 6.10 0.28 -2.43
C LEU A 107 7.16 -0.27 -1.46
N GLU A 108 8.28 0.43 -1.28
CA GLU A 108 9.29 0.08 -0.28
C GLU A 108 8.69 0.07 1.14
N PHE A 109 7.96 1.12 1.50
CA PHE A 109 7.32 1.24 2.81
C PHE A 109 6.30 0.13 3.09
N VAL A 110 5.49 -0.25 2.09
CA VAL A 110 4.43 -1.25 2.29
C VAL A 110 4.93 -2.69 2.21
N THR A 111 6.14 -2.93 1.69
CA THR A 111 6.67 -4.28 1.43
C THR A 111 6.60 -5.23 2.63
N PRO A 112 7.03 -4.88 3.86
CA PRO A 112 6.93 -5.79 5.00
C PRO A 112 5.49 -6.22 5.30
N PHE A 113 4.55 -5.28 5.17
CA PHE A 113 3.13 -5.52 5.43
C PHE A 113 2.47 -6.32 4.30
N ARG A 114 2.87 -6.10 3.04
CA ARG A 114 2.41 -6.90 1.90
C ARG A 114 2.84 -8.36 2.04
N ARG A 115 4.09 -8.62 2.43
CA ARG A 115 4.58 -9.98 2.71
C ARG A 115 3.83 -10.64 3.85
N SER A 116 3.61 -9.92 4.96
CA SER A 116 2.78 -10.41 6.06
C SER A 116 1.35 -10.72 5.59
N SER A 117 0.76 -9.85 4.77
CA SER A 117 -0.60 -10.04 4.26
C SER A 117 -0.74 -11.26 3.35
N ILE A 118 0.25 -11.57 2.50
CA ILE A 118 0.24 -12.78 1.65
C ILE A 118 0.14 -14.04 2.51
N LEU A 119 0.85 -14.09 3.63
CA LEU A 119 0.82 -15.25 4.55
C LEU A 119 -0.48 -15.35 5.33
N LEU A 120 -1.16 -14.25 5.59
CA LEU A 120 -2.32 -14.18 6.47
C LEU A 120 -3.66 -14.17 5.70
N ALA A 121 -3.70 -13.59 4.50
CA ALA A 121 -4.92 -13.44 3.70
C ALA A 121 -5.66 -14.76 3.44
N PRO A 122 -5.01 -15.90 3.13
CA PRO A 122 -5.71 -17.15 2.87
C PRO A 122 -6.55 -17.66 4.05
N ARG A 123 -6.27 -17.15 5.26
CA ARG A 123 -6.95 -17.55 6.50
C ARG A 123 -7.73 -16.42 7.17
N SER A 124 -7.86 -15.27 6.49
CA SER A 124 -8.53 -14.09 7.04
C SER A 124 -9.27 -13.31 5.96
N PRO A 125 -10.60 -13.45 5.87
CA PRO A 125 -11.42 -12.67 4.95
C PRO A 125 -11.24 -11.16 5.12
N ARG A 126 -11.01 -10.68 6.36
CA ARG A 126 -10.78 -9.26 6.65
C ARG A 126 -9.47 -8.76 6.04
N ILE A 127 -8.40 -9.55 6.12
CA ILE A 127 -7.10 -9.18 5.53
C ILE A 127 -7.19 -9.26 4.01
N THR A 128 -7.84 -10.27 3.45
CA THR A 128 -8.11 -10.39 2.01
C THR A 128 -8.83 -9.15 1.48
N GLU A 129 -9.89 -8.72 2.14
CA GLU A 129 -10.65 -7.53 1.76
C GLU A 129 -9.80 -6.25 1.83
N ALA A 130 -9.02 -6.07 2.89
CA ALA A 130 -8.14 -4.92 3.04
C ALA A 130 -7.06 -4.88 1.93
N VAL A 131 -6.50 -6.04 1.56
CA VAL A 131 -5.54 -6.16 0.46
C VAL A 131 -6.19 -5.80 -0.88
N ARG A 132 -7.42 -6.29 -1.13
CA ARG A 132 -8.20 -5.98 -2.35
C ARG A 132 -8.49 -4.48 -2.45
N THR A 133 -8.95 -3.86 -1.37
CA THR A 133 -9.22 -2.43 -1.31
C THR A 133 -7.96 -1.60 -1.58
N ALA A 134 -6.82 -1.97 -0.98
CA ALA A 134 -5.55 -1.29 -1.23
C ALA A 134 -5.09 -1.43 -2.69
N ALA A 135 -5.28 -2.60 -3.31
CA ALA A 135 -4.98 -2.82 -4.72
C ALA A 135 -5.89 -1.98 -5.63
N ALA A 136 -7.20 -1.98 -5.40
CA ALA A 136 -8.16 -1.20 -6.18
C ALA A 136 -7.82 0.31 -6.14
N ARG A 137 -7.44 0.83 -4.98
CA ARG A 137 -7.00 2.22 -4.82
C ARG A 137 -5.72 2.50 -5.60
N ALA A 138 -4.75 1.60 -5.56
CA ALA A 138 -3.51 1.71 -6.32
C ALA A 138 -3.74 1.69 -7.84
N HIS A 139 -4.69 0.90 -8.32
CA HIS A 139 -5.11 0.88 -9.73
C HIS A 139 -5.82 2.18 -10.14
N ALA A 140 -6.68 2.70 -9.29
CA ALA A 140 -7.35 3.98 -9.53
C ALA A 140 -6.35 5.14 -9.63
N GLU A 141 -5.31 5.14 -8.80
CA GLU A 141 -4.22 6.14 -8.86
C GLU A 141 -3.48 6.10 -10.20
N VAL A 142 -3.10 4.91 -10.67
CA VAL A 142 -2.44 4.74 -11.98
C VAL A 142 -3.33 5.28 -13.10
N LYS A 143 -4.62 4.93 -13.10
CA LYS A 143 -5.58 5.43 -14.09
C LYS A 143 -5.70 6.95 -14.07
N ALA A 144 -5.78 7.55 -12.89
CA ALA A 144 -5.93 9.00 -12.75
C ALA A 144 -4.70 9.76 -13.25
N VAL A 145 -3.49 9.27 -12.94
CA VAL A 145 -2.23 9.91 -13.36
C VAL A 145 -2.02 9.84 -14.86
N PHE A 146 -2.35 8.71 -15.50
CA PHE A 146 -2.15 8.47 -16.94
C PHE A 146 -3.44 8.60 -17.76
N ASP A 147 -4.48 9.22 -17.21
CA ASP A 147 -5.76 9.47 -17.91
C ASP A 147 -5.59 10.21 -19.24
N PRO A 148 -4.72 11.25 -19.39
CA PRO A 148 -4.51 11.91 -20.66
C PRO A 148 -4.05 10.96 -21.78
N GLU A 149 -3.11 10.05 -21.51
CA GLU A 149 -2.61 9.07 -22.49
C GLU A 149 -3.66 7.99 -22.76
N ILE A 150 -4.33 7.50 -21.73
CA ILE A 150 -5.37 6.46 -21.86
C ILE A 150 -6.49 6.96 -22.77
N ARG A 151 -6.95 8.21 -22.59
CA ARG A 151 -8.07 8.79 -23.38
C ARG A 151 -7.72 9.02 -24.84
N GLN A 152 -6.47 9.29 -25.17
CA GLN A 152 -6.01 9.51 -26.55
C GLN A 152 -6.01 8.21 -27.40
N LEU A 153 -6.02 7.04 -26.76
CA LEU A 153 -6.04 5.76 -27.47
C LEU A 153 -7.47 5.37 -27.90
N ALA A 154 -7.54 4.58 -28.98
CA ALA A 154 -8.77 3.91 -29.40
C ALA A 154 -9.31 3.02 -28.26
N PRO A 155 -10.65 2.86 -28.12
CA PRO A 155 -11.27 2.15 -26.98
C PRO A 155 -10.69 0.76 -26.69
N ALA A 156 -10.43 -0.05 -27.72
CA ALA A 156 -9.85 -1.39 -27.57
C ALA A 156 -8.44 -1.38 -26.97
N ARG A 157 -7.71 -0.26 -27.06
CA ARG A 157 -6.33 -0.11 -26.55
C ARG A 157 -6.26 0.50 -25.16
N ARG A 158 -7.28 1.22 -24.74
CA ARG A 158 -7.34 1.84 -23.40
C ARG A 158 -7.20 0.80 -22.28
N GLY A 159 -7.94 -0.30 -22.38
CA GLY A 159 -7.86 -1.40 -21.43
C GLY A 159 -6.48 -2.04 -21.38
N ARG A 160 -5.86 -2.24 -22.55
CA ARG A 160 -4.52 -2.81 -22.65
C ARG A 160 -3.46 -1.91 -22.00
N LEU A 161 -3.40 -0.62 -22.36
CA LEU A 161 -2.47 0.33 -21.74
C LEU A 161 -2.67 0.36 -20.23
N THR A 162 -3.93 0.47 -19.77
CA THR A 162 -4.25 0.49 -18.34
C THR A 162 -3.72 -0.75 -17.62
N THR A 163 -3.92 -1.94 -18.18
CA THR A 163 -3.44 -3.20 -17.59
C THR A 163 -1.91 -3.24 -17.50
N LEU A 164 -1.22 -2.84 -18.57
CA LEU A 164 0.24 -2.82 -18.61
C LEU A 164 0.82 -1.81 -17.61
N LEU A 165 0.24 -0.61 -17.50
CA LEU A 165 0.65 0.39 -16.51
C LEU A 165 0.44 -0.10 -15.06
N ILE A 166 -0.71 -0.73 -14.79
CA ILE A 166 -0.97 -1.32 -13.47
C ILE A 166 0.07 -2.40 -13.14
N ALA A 167 0.39 -3.28 -14.11
CA ALA A 167 1.41 -4.31 -13.93
C ALA A 167 2.80 -3.70 -13.68
N ALA A 168 3.22 -2.73 -14.50
CA ALA A 168 4.49 -2.03 -14.37
C ALA A 168 4.65 -1.26 -13.05
N CYS A 169 3.53 -0.84 -12.43
CA CYS A 169 3.52 -0.11 -11.15
C CYS A 169 3.10 -0.97 -9.95
N SER A 170 3.04 -2.29 -10.12
CA SER A 170 2.54 -3.22 -9.09
C SER A 170 3.57 -3.53 -8.01
N TRP A 171 3.09 -3.92 -6.83
CA TRP A 171 3.98 -4.42 -5.78
C TRP A 171 4.71 -5.72 -6.15
N PRO A 172 4.11 -6.72 -6.82
CA PRO A 172 4.85 -7.91 -7.25
C PRO A 172 6.06 -7.60 -8.14
N LEU A 173 5.92 -6.65 -9.09
CA LEU A 173 7.05 -6.22 -9.88
C LEU A 173 8.14 -5.55 -9.02
N TRP A 174 7.75 -4.67 -8.09
CA TRP A 174 8.69 -4.05 -7.18
C TRP A 174 9.44 -5.09 -6.33
N ASP A 175 8.72 -6.06 -5.79
CA ASP A 175 9.29 -7.13 -4.98
C ASP A 175 10.27 -7.99 -5.78
N LEU A 176 9.92 -8.36 -7.03
CA LEU A 176 10.82 -9.01 -7.99
C LEU A 176 12.13 -8.22 -8.19
N LEU A 177 12.01 -6.93 -8.52
CA LEU A 177 13.17 -6.07 -8.75
C LEU A 177 14.08 -5.97 -7.51
N ARG A 178 13.49 -5.88 -6.33
CA ARG A 178 14.20 -5.67 -5.06
C ARG A 178 14.74 -6.96 -4.45
N GLN A 179 14.04 -8.08 -4.59
CA GLN A 179 14.41 -9.33 -3.93
C GLN A 179 15.07 -10.33 -4.87
N ASP A 180 14.38 -10.68 -5.96
CA ASP A 180 14.88 -11.74 -6.82
C ASP A 180 16.04 -11.24 -7.70
N LEU A 181 15.93 -9.99 -8.21
CA LEU A 181 16.99 -9.36 -8.99
C LEU A 181 17.98 -8.55 -8.15
N ASN A 182 17.77 -8.46 -6.83
CA ASN A 182 18.63 -7.78 -5.87
C ASN A 182 19.07 -6.36 -6.27
N LEU A 183 18.20 -5.63 -6.97
CA LEU A 183 18.50 -4.26 -7.39
C LEU A 183 18.44 -3.31 -6.20
N SER A 184 19.31 -2.30 -6.18
CA SER A 184 19.16 -1.18 -5.24
C SER A 184 17.84 -0.44 -5.49
N GLN A 185 17.33 0.28 -4.48
CA GLN A 185 16.09 1.07 -4.61
C GLN A 185 16.16 2.04 -5.81
N ARG A 186 17.32 2.65 -6.04
CA ARG A 186 17.56 3.53 -7.18
C ARG A 186 17.43 2.79 -8.53
N ARG A 187 18.11 1.65 -8.68
CA ARG A 187 18.06 0.85 -9.92
C ARG A 187 16.67 0.25 -10.18
N ALA A 188 15.99 -0.21 -9.15
CA ALA A 188 14.61 -0.70 -9.25
C ALA A 188 13.64 0.41 -9.70
N ARG A 189 13.82 1.64 -9.20
CA ARG A 189 13.06 2.80 -9.65
C ARG A 189 13.35 3.16 -11.11
N GLU A 190 14.60 3.18 -11.51
CA GLU A 190 15.01 3.41 -12.90
C GLU A 190 14.40 2.38 -13.84
N ALA A 191 14.42 1.10 -13.48
CA ALA A 191 13.79 0.03 -14.25
C ALA A 191 12.26 0.23 -14.35
N MET A 192 11.58 0.57 -13.26
CA MET A 192 10.15 0.86 -13.28
C MET A 192 9.83 2.08 -14.17
N THR A 193 10.63 3.14 -14.12
CA THR A 193 10.47 4.32 -14.99
C THR A 193 10.59 3.93 -16.46
N ALA A 194 11.63 3.17 -16.82
CA ALA A 194 11.83 2.68 -18.19
C ALA A 194 10.65 1.81 -18.67
N MET A 195 10.14 0.90 -17.83
CA MET A 195 8.99 0.06 -18.19
C MET A 195 7.73 0.89 -18.44
N VAL A 196 7.43 1.87 -17.57
CA VAL A 196 6.26 2.75 -17.75
C VAL A 196 6.37 3.56 -19.04
N ALA A 197 7.53 4.16 -19.32
CA ALA A 197 7.77 4.91 -20.54
C ALA A 197 7.62 4.02 -21.79
N ALA A 198 8.29 2.87 -21.81
CA ALA A 198 8.26 1.94 -22.95
C ALA A 198 6.84 1.42 -23.24
N VAL A 199 6.03 1.15 -22.20
CA VAL A 199 4.64 0.70 -22.37
C VAL A 199 3.80 1.78 -23.04
N ILE A 200 3.94 3.04 -22.64
CA ILE A 200 3.21 4.16 -23.23
C ILE A 200 3.66 4.37 -24.69
N GLU A 201 4.95 4.50 -24.92
CA GLU A 201 5.53 4.70 -26.27
C GLU A 201 5.09 3.62 -27.26
N ARG A 202 5.14 2.36 -26.86
CA ARG A 202 4.71 1.23 -27.69
C ARG A 202 3.24 1.37 -28.11
N GLU A 203 2.36 1.70 -27.16
CA GLU A 203 0.93 1.78 -27.48
C GLU A 203 0.61 2.92 -28.43
N PHE A 204 1.31 4.05 -28.35
CA PHE A 204 1.15 5.15 -29.30
C PHE A 204 1.75 4.81 -30.67
N LYS A 205 2.94 4.20 -30.74
CA LYS A 205 3.55 3.79 -32.00
C LYS A 205 2.64 2.83 -32.79
N VAL A 206 2.13 1.78 -32.15
CA VAL A 206 1.24 0.82 -32.81
C VAL A 206 -0.09 1.48 -33.24
N GLN A 207 -0.58 2.50 -32.51
CA GLN A 207 -1.76 3.26 -32.95
C GLN A 207 -1.48 4.05 -34.24
N GLY A 208 -0.32 4.71 -34.33
CA GLY A 208 0.11 5.41 -35.52
C GLY A 208 0.26 4.49 -36.73
N ASP A 209 0.89 3.32 -36.56
CA ASP A 209 1.05 2.32 -37.62
C ASP A 209 -0.29 1.78 -38.16
N ILE A 210 -1.28 1.58 -37.29
CA ILE A 210 -2.63 1.16 -37.71
C ILE A 210 -3.35 2.27 -38.47
N ALA A 211 -3.27 3.50 -38.03
CA ALA A 211 -3.87 4.64 -38.72
C ALA A 211 -3.26 4.84 -40.10
N TYR A 212 -1.94 4.74 -40.22
CA TYR A 212 -1.21 4.81 -41.51
C TYR A 212 -1.62 3.73 -42.50
N ARG A 213 -1.78 2.47 -42.04
CA ARG A 213 -2.21 1.36 -42.90
C ARG A 213 -3.65 1.52 -43.39
N ARG A 214 -4.56 2.00 -42.57
CA ARG A 214 -5.96 2.26 -42.95
C ARG A 214 -6.05 3.35 -44.04
N GLY A 215 -5.34 4.45 -43.87
CA GLY A 215 -5.34 5.52 -44.86
C GLY A 215 -4.75 5.14 -46.22
N ARG A 216 -3.93 4.08 -46.31
CA ARG A 216 -3.43 3.54 -47.58
C ARG A 216 -4.43 2.62 -48.32
N HIS A 217 -5.41 2.09 -47.64
CA HIS A 217 -6.43 1.20 -48.25
C HIS A 217 -7.67 1.98 -48.70
N GLU A 218 -7.80 3.23 -48.27
CA GLU A 218 -8.90 4.12 -48.63
C GLU A 218 -8.53 5.14 -49.73
N ALA A 219 -7.28 5.18 -50.16
CA ALA A 219 -6.76 5.99 -51.26
C ALA A 219 -6.48 5.11 -52.48
#